data_5c2c6dd4003c4f5d95e757bf0b15aa9b
#
_entry.id   5c2c6dd4003c4f5d95e757bf0b15aa9b
#
_cell.length_a   1.000
_cell.length_b   1.000
_cell.length_c   1.000
_cell.angle_alpha   90.00
_cell.angle_beta   90.00
_cell.angle_gamma   90.00
#
_symmetry.space_group_name_H-M   'P 1'
#
loop_
_entity.id
_entity.type
_entity.pdbx_description
1 polymer ?
#
loop_
_entity_poly.entity_id
_entity_poly.type
_entity_poly.pdbx_seq_one_letter_code
_entity_poly.pdbx_strand_id
1 'polypeptide(L)'
;MLFQNVSLLSVGYVQPPLVITSADIETQLVSLYQRLKLPQGRLEGMSGIRERRLWHPKTRISDMSAESCRRALSAANVQPSDVQCLIHASVCREYLEPATACRVHHLTGLPENAWVYDVSNACLGVMNGAVQIAQLIESGVIRAGLVVGTEDCRGLLEATIHQLNADSSLTRQSIKPAFASLTIGSGSCAWLLGDRGYFEAKSPGFGARVCGAVAVARTQHHELCQSDTDQAGSGMQPIMNTDSELLLEAGVATGKAAFDMLLAELSWQRTEIGATVCHQVGSAHRRRMLETLGMPVETDFATFERLGNTGSVALPTALGVGLSQSQFQAGTKSALLGIGSGLNSVMMGIEFGKIAVRGVGIEVISDGTDDGQIQP
;
A
#
# COMPACT_ATOMS: atom_id res chain seq x y z
N MET A 1 -16.59 -13.15 -3.60
CA MET A 1 -15.91 -14.15 -2.73
C MET A 1 -16.26 -13.83 -1.29
N LEU A 2 -16.95 -14.72 -0.61
CA LEU A 2 -17.33 -14.55 0.81
C LEU A 2 -16.40 -15.39 1.69
N PHE A 3 -16.08 -14.89 2.89
CA PHE A 3 -15.28 -15.57 3.89
C PHE A 3 -16.03 -15.61 5.23
N GLN A 4 -16.02 -16.77 5.87
CA GLN A 4 -16.64 -16.99 7.19
C GLN A 4 -15.59 -17.23 8.27
N ASN A 5 -14.47 -17.85 7.88
CA ASN A 5 -13.46 -18.37 8.78
C ASN A 5 -12.15 -17.56 8.78
N VAL A 6 -12.13 -16.37 8.20
CA VAL A 6 -10.90 -15.58 8.02
C VAL A 6 -10.89 -14.35 8.90
N SER A 7 -9.79 -14.14 9.61
CA SER A 7 -9.50 -12.90 10.33
C SER A 7 -8.15 -12.31 9.92
N LEU A 8 -8.09 -10.98 9.79
CA LEU A 8 -6.85 -10.22 9.80
C LEU A 8 -6.42 -10.08 11.26
N LEU A 9 -5.39 -10.80 11.67
CA LEU A 9 -4.93 -10.90 13.06
C LEU A 9 -4.06 -9.71 13.44
N SER A 10 -3.13 -9.35 12.56
CA SER A 10 -2.19 -8.27 12.84
C SER A 10 -1.62 -7.63 11.59
N VAL A 11 -1.09 -6.42 11.80
CA VAL A 11 -0.32 -5.64 10.82
C VAL A 11 1.05 -5.32 11.40
N GLY A 12 2.11 -5.64 10.65
CA GLY A 12 3.49 -5.23 10.93
C GLY A 12 4.00 -4.32 9.83
N TYR A 13 4.56 -3.15 10.16
CA TYR A 13 5.11 -2.27 9.14
C TYR A 13 6.41 -1.62 9.56
N VAL A 14 7.23 -1.26 8.56
CA VAL A 14 8.48 -0.51 8.72
C VAL A 14 8.48 0.64 7.74
N GLN A 15 8.67 1.84 8.27
CA GLN A 15 8.83 3.05 7.47
C GLN A 15 10.31 3.36 7.27
N PRO A 16 10.73 3.73 6.04
CA PRO A 16 12.09 4.14 5.80
C PRO A 16 12.50 5.37 6.62
N PRO A 17 13.78 5.46 7.04
CA PRO A 17 14.21 6.52 7.94
C PRO A 17 14.49 7.88 7.27
N LEU A 18 14.76 7.87 5.95
CA LEU A 18 15.12 9.11 5.25
C LEU A 18 13.85 9.79 4.72
N VAL A 19 13.68 11.06 5.08
CA VAL A 19 12.58 11.90 4.59
C VAL A 19 13.07 12.75 3.43
N ILE A 20 12.27 12.87 2.37
CA ILE A 20 12.46 13.79 1.26
C ILE A 20 11.15 14.53 1.00
N THR A 21 11.20 15.86 1.06
CA THR A 21 10.01 16.69 0.82
C THR A 21 9.77 16.92 -0.68
N SER A 22 8.56 17.33 -1.04
CA SER A 22 8.26 17.78 -2.39
C SER A 22 9.11 18.99 -2.78
N ALA A 23 9.40 19.88 -1.84
CA ALA A 23 10.29 21.02 -2.05
C ALA A 23 11.75 20.61 -2.32
N ASP A 24 12.26 19.56 -1.64
CA ASP A 24 13.60 19.02 -1.90
C ASP A 24 13.71 18.45 -3.32
N ILE A 25 12.65 17.78 -3.81
CA ILE A 25 12.61 17.28 -5.18
C ILE A 25 12.59 18.44 -6.18
N GLU A 26 11.75 19.45 -5.95
CA GLU A 26 11.70 20.65 -6.81
C GLU A 26 13.05 21.39 -6.83
N THR A 27 13.78 21.42 -5.72
CA THR A 27 15.14 21.98 -5.63
C THR A 27 16.12 21.21 -6.51
N GLN A 28 16.02 19.89 -6.57
CA GLN A 28 16.82 19.05 -7.47
C GLN A 28 16.43 19.24 -8.95
N LEU A 29 15.24 19.75 -9.23
CA LEU A 29 14.72 20.08 -10.58
C LEU A 29 14.77 21.58 -10.90
N VAL A 30 15.53 22.38 -10.16
CA VAL A 30 15.53 23.85 -10.29
C VAL A 30 15.77 24.34 -11.70
N SER A 31 16.71 23.72 -12.45
CA SER A 31 17.00 24.08 -13.86
C SER A 31 15.81 23.84 -14.77
N LEU A 32 15.12 22.72 -14.61
CA LEU A 32 13.88 22.41 -15.35
C LEU A 32 12.78 23.42 -14.98
N TYR A 33 12.59 23.72 -13.70
CA TYR A 33 11.57 24.63 -13.20
C TYR A 33 11.77 26.04 -13.74
N GLN A 34 13.01 26.54 -13.74
CA GLN A 34 13.34 27.85 -14.30
C GLN A 34 13.10 27.91 -15.81
N ARG A 35 13.60 26.91 -16.55
CA ARG A 35 13.46 26.84 -18.02
C ARG A 35 12.00 26.78 -18.46
N LEU A 36 11.18 25.97 -17.78
CA LEU A 36 9.76 25.81 -18.10
C LEU A 36 8.85 26.81 -17.36
N LYS A 37 9.42 27.73 -16.56
CA LYS A 37 8.67 28.69 -15.75
C LYS A 37 7.57 28.00 -14.91
N LEU A 38 7.93 26.93 -14.22
CA LEU A 38 7.04 26.23 -13.32
C LEU A 38 7.02 26.92 -11.95
N PRO A 39 5.86 27.04 -11.30
CA PRO A 39 5.80 27.61 -9.95
C PRO A 39 6.39 26.62 -8.93
N GLN A 40 7.04 27.15 -7.89
CA GLN A 40 7.42 26.37 -6.70
C GLN A 40 6.17 25.90 -5.95
N GLY A 41 6.28 24.77 -5.25
CA GLY A 41 5.16 24.15 -4.54
C GLY A 41 4.19 23.40 -5.47
N ARG A 42 4.53 23.27 -6.76
CA ARG A 42 3.68 22.61 -7.76
C ARG A 42 3.47 21.13 -7.44
N LEU A 43 4.53 20.44 -7.04
CA LEU A 43 4.48 18.99 -6.77
C LEU A 43 3.54 18.68 -5.60
N GLU A 44 3.66 19.42 -4.51
CA GLU A 44 2.76 19.30 -3.36
C GLU A 44 1.34 19.77 -3.72
N GLY A 45 1.20 20.93 -4.34
CA GLY A 45 -0.11 21.49 -4.72
C GLY A 45 -0.94 20.59 -5.62
N MET A 46 -0.31 19.81 -6.51
CA MET A 46 -1.02 18.88 -7.42
C MET A 46 -1.31 17.53 -6.78
N SER A 47 -0.40 17.02 -5.96
CA SER A 47 -0.51 15.67 -5.39
C SER A 47 -1.11 15.65 -3.99
N GLY A 48 -0.97 16.72 -3.22
CA GLY A 48 -1.20 16.74 -1.78
C GLY A 48 -0.11 16.03 -0.97
N ILE A 49 1.00 15.62 -1.62
CA ILE A 49 2.10 14.90 -0.98
C ILE A 49 3.17 15.90 -0.56
N ARG A 50 3.32 16.09 0.74
CA ARG A 50 4.30 16.98 1.33
C ARG A 50 5.67 16.34 1.38
N GLU A 51 5.72 15.07 1.82
CA GLU A 51 6.94 14.30 1.97
C GLU A 51 6.73 12.83 1.61
N ARG A 52 7.83 12.13 1.38
CA ARG A 52 7.88 10.67 1.25
C ARG A 52 9.15 10.17 1.91
N ARG A 53 9.22 8.86 2.07
CA ARG A 53 10.33 8.22 2.76
C ARG A 53 11.13 7.33 1.83
N LEU A 54 12.44 7.26 2.07
CA LEU A 54 13.39 6.47 1.30
C LEU A 54 14.20 5.56 2.23
N TRP A 55 14.49 4.37 1.77
CA TRP A 55 15.47 3.50 2.41
C TRP A 55 16.88 4.08 2.27
N HIS A 56 17.79 3.68 3.16
CA HIS A 56 19.21 3.92 2.91
C HIS A 56 19.67 3.21 1.64
N PRO A 57 20.66 3.76 0.90
CA PRO A 57 21.23 3.06 -0.24
C PRO A 57 21.66 1.63 0.14
N LYS A 58 21.41 0.67 -0.76
CA LYS A 58 21.71 -0.76 -0.57
C LYS A 58 20.90 -1.49 0.51
N THR A 59 19.83 -0.88 1.06
CA THR A 59 18.88 -1.61 1.90
C THR A 59 18.25 -2.72 1.07
N ARG A 60 18.25 -3.94 1.60
CA ARG A 60 17.62 -5.09 0.92
C ARG A 60 16.14 -5.14 1.25
N ILE A 61 15.31 -5.25 0.24
CA ILE A 61 13.85 -5.30 0.41
C ILE A 61 13.42 -6.54 1.21
N SER A 62 14.11 -7.66 1.05
CA SER A 62 13.82 -8.88 1.82
C SER A 62 14.11 -8.74 3.32
N ASP A 63 15.11 -7.93 3.72
CA ASP A 63 15.40 -7.67 5.14
C ASP A 63 14.24 -6.88 5.78
N MET A 64 13.72 -5.89 5.05
CA MET A 64 12.59 -5.07 5.51
C MET A 64 11.28 -5.86 5.51
N SER A 65 11.09 -6.71 4.51
CA SER A 65 9.95 -7.65 4.48
C SER A 65 9.97 -8.60 5.69
N ALA A 66 11.12 -9.21 5.97
CA ALA A 66 11.28 -10.09 7.13
C ALA A 66 11.04 -9.34 8.45
N GLU A 67 11.50 -8.10 8.57
CA GLU A 67 11.25 -7.29 9.76
C GLU A 67 9.75 -6.98 9.91
N SER A 68 9.04 -6.64 8.83
CA SER A 68 7.59 -6.43 8.86
C SER A 68 6.84 -7.71 9.25
N CYS A 69 7.27 -8.89 8.75
CA CYS A 69 6.72 -10.18 9.15
C CYS A 69 6.93 -10.46 10.64
N ARG A 70 8.17 -10.29 11.16
CA ARG A 70 8.46 -10.46 12.60
C ARG A 70 7.60 -9.55 13.47
N ARG A 71 7.36 -8.31 13.03
CA ARG A 71 6.49 -7.36 13.73
C ARG A 71 5.04 -7.82 13.74
N ALA A 72 4.52 -8.31 12.62
CA ALA A 72 3.17 -8.85 12.55
C ALA A 72 3.02 -10.06 13.47
N LEU A 73 3.93 -11.02 13.42
CA LEU A 73 3.94 -12.21 14.29
C LEU A 73 4.02 -11.83 15.76
N SER A 74 4.96 -10.95 16.12
CA SER A 74 5.14 -10.49 17.50
C SER A 74 3.90 -9.72 18.02
N ALA A 75 3.27 -8.90 17.19
CA ALA A 75 2.07 -8.16 17.58
C ALA A 75 0.91 -9.10 17.93
N ALA A 76 0.72 -10.16 17.15
CA ALA A 76 -0.32 -11.17 17.36
C ALA A 76 0.06 -12.26 18.37
N ASN A 77 1.29 -12.29 18.86
CA ASN A 77 1.85 -13.40 19.67
C ASN A 77 1.67 -14.76 18.98
N VAL A 78 1.88 -14.78 17.64
CA VAL A 78 1.83 -16.00 16.82
C VAL A 78 3.25 -16.47 16.55
N GLN A 79 3.49 -17.78 16.71
CA GLN A 79 4.81 -18.35 16.47
C GLN A 79 5.07 -18.53 14.97
N PRO A 80 6.30 -18.36 14.49
CA PRO A 80 6.64 -18.67 13.10
C PRO A 80 6.18 -20.07 12.64
N SER A 81 6.24 -21.07 13.53
CA SER A 81 5.79 -22.45 13.27
C SER A 81 4.30 -22.60 12.98
N ASP A 82 3.48 -21.61 13.34
CA ASP A 82 2.04 -21.63 13.05
C ASP A 82 1.72 -21.17 11.62
N VAL A 83 2.69 -20.55 10.92
CA VAL A 83 2.49 -19.98 9.57
C VAL A 83 2.76 -21.02 8.50
N GLN A 84 1.78 -21.23 7.63
CA GLN A 84 1.83 -22.26 6.59
C GLN A 84 1.87 -21.71 5.17
N CYS A 85 1.82 -20.39 5.01
CA CYS A 85 1.98 -19.72 3.72
C CYS A 85 2.66 -18.35 3.90
N LEU A 86 3.62 -18.05 3.04
CA LEU A 86 4.24 -16.73 2.89
C LEU A 86 4.17 -16.28 1.44
N ILE A 87 3.54 -15.14 1.20
CA ILE A 87 3.50 -14.49 -0.09
C ILE A 87 4.24 -13.16 -0.01
N HIS A 88 5.29 -12.98 -0.81
CA HIS A 88 5.89 -11.68 -1.03
C HIS A 88 5.20 -11.01 -2.22
N ALA A 89 4.67 -9.80 -2.04
CA ALA A 89 3.73 -9.18 -2.97
C ALA A 89 4.09 -7.71 -3.24
N SER A 90 5.14 -7.50 -4.02
CA SER A 90 5.68 -6.18 -4.37
C SER A 90 5.89 -6.03 -5.87
N VAL A 91 5.98 -4.79 -6.33
CA VAL A 91 6.57 -4.47 -7.64
C VAL A 91 8.08 -4.70 -7.58
N CYS A 92 8.70 -4.25 -6.49
CA CYS A 92 10.13 -4.43 -6.25
C CYS A 92 10.46 -5.87 -5.87
N ARG A 93 11.55 -6.42 -6.42
CA ARG A 93 12.11 -7.73 -6.08
C ARG A 93 13.64 -7.66 -6.14
N GLU A 94 14.31 -8.51 -5.36
CA GLU A 94 15.78 -8.49 -5.32
C GLU A 94 16.41 -9.16 -6.55
N TYR A 95 15.79 -10.24 -7.02
CA TYR A 95 16.29 -11.06 -8.13
C TYR A 95 15.12 -11.48 -9.03
N LEU A 96 15.41 -11.83 -10.25
CA LEU A 96 14.46 -12.52 -11.11
C LEU A 96 14.20 -13.95 -10.57
N GLU A 97 15.23 -14.60 -10.07
CA GLU A 97 15.19 -15.86 -9.31
C GLU A 97 16.35 -15.92 -8.31
N PRO A 98 16.16 -16.55 -7.12
CA PRO A 98 14.88 -17.10 -6.64
C PRO A 98 13.88 -16.03 -6.29
N ALA A 99 12.63 -16.44 -5.95
CA ALA A 99 11.62 -15.55 -5.41
C ALA A 99 12.14 -14.82 -4.16
N THR A 100 11.79 -13.53 -4.02
CA THR A 100 12.15 -12.73 -2.84
C THR A 100 11.62 -13.35 -1.55
N ALA A 101 10.43 -13.97 -1.63
CA ALA A 101 9.81 -14.72 -0.53
C ALA A 101 10.72 -15.80 0.07
N CYS A 102 11.60 -16.44 -0.72
CA CYS A 102 12.50 -17.49 -0.21
C CYS A 102 13.44 -16.95 0.87
N ARG A 103 14.03 -15.77 0.64
CA ARG A 103 14.89 -15.14 1.64
C ARG A 103 14.11 -14.61 2.83
N VAL A 104 12.92 -14.04 2.61
CA VAL A 104 12.03 -13.58 3.68
C VAL A 104 11.62 -14.75 4.57
N HIS A 105 11.24 -15.90 3.99
CA HIS A 105 10.93 -17.13 4.70
C HIS A 105 12.08 -17.56 5.63
N HIS A 106 13.29 -17.65 5.09
CA HIS A 106 14.48 -18.03 5.86
C HIS A 106 14.75 -17.07 7.02
N LEU A 107 14.72 -15.76 6.76
CA LEU A 107 14.96 -14.71 7.76
C LEU A 107 13.89 -14.63 8.84
N THR A 108 12.66 -15.03 8.52
CA THR A 108 11.53 -15.03 9.46
C THR A 108 11.48 -16.33 10.29
N GLY A 109 12.22 -17.36 9.88
CA GLY A 109 12.26 -18.65 10.54
C GLY A 109 10.97 -19.46 10.42
N LEU A 110 10.31 -19.36 9.26
CA LEU A 110 9.08 -20.12 8.99
C LEU A 110 9.39 -21.61 8.75
N PRO A 111 8.42 -22.52 8.97
CA PRO A 111 8.64 -23.96 8.84
C PRO A 111 8.80 -24.38 7.36
N GLU A 112 9.58 -25.44 7.13
CA GLU A 112 9.91 -25.94 5.80
C GLU A 112 8.69 -26.38 4.97
N ASN A 113 7.58 -26.69 5.60
CA ASN A 113 6.34 -27.09 4.94
C ASN A 113 5.41 -25.90 4.61
N ALA A 114 5.87 -24.66 4.80
CA ALA A 114 5.11 -23.48 4.38
C ALA A 114 5.18 -23.29 2.85
N TRP A 115 4.09 -22.86 2.24
CA TRP A 115 4.07 -22.42 0.83
C TRP A 115 4.76 -21.07 0.72
N VAL A 116 5.67 -20.92 -0.27
CA VAL A 116 6.51 -19.73 -0.41
C VAL A 116 6.60 -19.32 -1.88
N TYR A 117 6.14 -18.10 -2.22
CA TYR A 117 6.22 -17.58 -3.59
C TYR A 117 5.99 -16.06 -3.63
N ASP A 118 6.36 -15.45 -4.77
CA ASP A 118 6.10 -14.05 -5.07
C ASP A 118 4.83 -13.88 -5.90
N VAL A 119 4.12 -12.76 -5.67
CA VAL A 119 2.99 -12.30 -6.49
C VAL A 119 3.24 -10.85 -6.92
N SER A 120 2.97 -10.52 -8.16
CA SER A 120 3.04 -9.15 -8.66
C SER A 120 1.72 -8.74 -9.31
N ASN A 121 1.11 -7.65 -8.83
CA ASN A 121 -0.01 -6.98 -9.47
C ASN A 121 0.00 -5.50 -9.11
N ALA A 122 1.08 -4.80 -9.49
CA ALA A 122 1.26 -3.38 -9.22
C ALA A 122 0.88 -3.02 -7.77
N CYS A 123 0.09 -1.97 -7.57
CA CYS A 123 -0.34 -1.50 -6.25
C CYS A 123 -1.27 -2.48 -5.49
N LEU A 124 -1.71 -3.54 -6.12
CA LEU A 124 -2.64 -4.52 -5.55
C LEU A 124 -1.96 -5.78 -5.01
N GLY A 125 -0.64 -5.91 -5.12
CA GLY A 125 0.08 -7.13 -4.77
C GLY A 125 -0.32 -7.67 -3.40
N VAL A 126 -0.23 -6.87 -2.34
CA VAL A 126 -0.56 -7.28 -0.97
C VAL A 126 -2.04 -7.64 -0.83
N MET A 127 -2.95 -6.88 -1.44
CA MET A 127 -4.38 -7.20 -1.44
C MET A 127 -4.67 -8.54 -2.14
N ASN A 128 -4.03 -8.81 -3.27
CA ASN A 128 -4.15 -10.09 -3.96
C ASN A 128 -3.61 -11.25 -3.12
N GLY A 129 -2.43 -11.08 -2.52
CA GLY A 129 -1.86 -12.08 -1.63
C GLY A 129 -2.74 -12.35 -0.40
N ALA A 130 -3.34 -11.28 0.17
CA ALA A 130 -4.29 -11.42 1.28
C ALA A 130 -5.54 -12.22 0.87
N VAL A 131 -6.10 -11.99 -0.32
CA VAL A 131 -7.23 -12.76 -0.85
C VAL A 131 -6.85 -14.22 -1.08
N GLN A 132 -5.65 -14.50 -1.61
CA GLN A 132 -5.16 -15.89 -1.80
C GLN A 132 -5.01 -16.61 -0.47
N ILE A 133 -4.40 -15.99 0.53
CA ILE A 133 -4.29 -16.55 1.88
C ILE A 133 -5.67 -16.76 2.49
N ALA A 134 -6.60 -15.81 2.35
CA ALA A 134 -7.96 -15.94 2.81
C ALA A 134 -8.68 -17.16 2.20
N GLN A 135 -8.49 -17.40 0.90
CA GLN A 135 -9.03 -18.59 0.22
C GLN A 135 -8.44 -19.89 0.78
N LEU A 136 -7.13 -19.94 1.02
CA LEU A 136 -6.47 -21.12 1.60
C LEU A 136 -6.96 -21.40 3.03
N ILE A 137 -7.22 -20.36 3.82
CA ILE A 137 -7.78 -20.47 5.17
C ILE A 137 -9.24 -20.94 5.09
N GLU A 138 -10.06 -20.29 4.27
CA GLU A 138 -11.49 -20.61 4.12
C GLU A 138 -11.71 -22.05 3.66
N SER A 139 -10.83 -22.57 2.80
CA SER A 139 -10.85 -23.97 2.34
C SER A 139 -10.24 -24.97 3.33
N GLY A 140 -9.73 -24.50 4.47
CA GLY A 140 -9.12 -25.35 5.50
C GLY A 140 -7.74 -25.92 5.14
N VAL A 141 -7.09 -25.42 4.08
CA VAL A 141 -5.75 -25.87 3.65
C VAL A 141 -4.66 -25.38 4.60
N ILE A 142 -4.79 -24.15 5.11
CA ILE A 142 -3.87 -23.54 6.08
C ILE A 142 -4.65 -22.90 7.23
N ARG A 143 -3.98 -22.72 8.38
CA ARG A 143 -4.53 -21.99 9.54
C ARG A 143 -4.06 -20.55 9.63
N ALA A 144 -2.86 -20.27 9.17
CA ALA A 144 -2.32 -18.91 9.14
C ALA A 144 -1.38 -18.71 7.97
N GLY A 145 -1.39 -17.49 7.44
CA GLY A 145 -0.50 -17.06 6.37
C GLY A 145 -0.09 -15.60 6.50
N LEU A 146 1.10 -15.30 6.03
CA LEU A 146 1.67 -13.96 5.92
C LEU A 146 1.67 -13.50 4.46
N VAL A 147 1.17 -12.31 4.21
CA VAL A 147 1.47 -11.57 2.99
C VAL A 147 2.27 -10.34 3.35
N VAL A 148 3.36 -10.09 2.62
CA VAL A 148 4.25 -8.95 2.88
C VAL A 148 4.67 -8.31 1.57
N GLY A 149 4.81 -7.00 1.59
CA GLY A 149 5.40 -6.23 0.50
C GLY A 149 6.46 -5.27 1.02
N THR A 150 7.42 -4.95 0.18
CA THR A 150 8.41 -3.88 0.40
C THR A 150 8.68 -3.19 -0.91
N GLU A 151 8.43 -1.89 -0.95
CA GLU A 151 8.70 -1.05 -2.11
C GLU A 151 9.88 -0.13 -1.83
N ASP A 152 10.75 0.01 -2.81
CA ASP A 152 11.84 0.98 -2.82
C ASP A 152 11.75 1.87 -4.06
N CYS A 153 11.37 3.12 -3.85
CA CYS A 153 11.18 4.08 -4.92
C CYS A 153 12.46 4.86 -5.27
N ARG A 154 13.57 4.68 -4.54
CA ARG A 154 14.80 5.47 -4.71
C ARG A 154 15.28 5.46 -6.15
N GLY A 155 15.46 4.29 -6.74
CA GLY A 155 15.95 4.14 -8.11
C GLY A 155 15.06 4.85 -9.13
N LEU A 156 13.73 4.70 -9.01
CA LEU A 156 12.78 5.37 -9.90
C LEU A 156 12.82 6.89 -9.73
N LEU A 157 12.86 7.40 -8.50
CA LEU A 157 12.89 8.84 -8.23
C LEU A 157 14.18 9.47 -8.77
N GLU A 158 15.35 8.89 -8.46
CA GLU A 158 16.65 9.40 -8.90
C GLU A 158 16.79 9.35 -10.42
N ALA A 159 16.37 8.25 -11.07
CA ALA A 159 16.37 8.14 -12.53
C ALA A 159 15.46 9.18 -13.19
N THR A 160 14.26 9.40 -12.63
CA THR A 160 13.32 10.41 -13.14
C THR A 160 13.89 11.82 -13.01
N ILE A 161 14.47 12.18 -11.87
CA ILE A 161 15.11 13.50 -11.67
C ILE A 161 16.27 13.69 -12.65
N HIS A 162 17.11 12.66 -12.83
CA HIS A 162 18.22 12.70 -13.77
C HIS A 162 17.75 12.92 -15.20
N GLN A 163 16.75 12.16 -15.65
CA GLN A 163 16.19 12.28 -17.01
C GLN A 163 15.57 13.66 -17.26
N LEU A 164 14.79 14.16 -16.30
CA LEU A 164 14.14 15.48 -16.41
C LEU A 164 15.15 16.64 -16.47
N ASN A 165 16.31 16.49 -15.82
CA ASN A 165 17.38 17.48 -15.87
C ASN A 165 18.25 17.36 -17.13
N ALA A 166 18.48 16.14 -17.64
CA ALA A 166 19.35 15.88 -18.79
C ALA A 166 18.75 16.34 -20.12
N ASP A 167 17.42 16.24 -20.29
CA ASP A 167 16.75 16.56 -21.54
C ASP A 167 16.29 18.01 -21.59
N SER A 168 17.06 18.84 -22.33
CA SER A 168 16.74 20.24 -22.53
C SER A 168 15.57 20.50 -23.51
N SER A 169 15.13 19.48 -24.26
CA SER A 169 14.03 19.59 -25.23
C SER A 169 12.65 19.47 -24.57
N LEU A 170 12.56 19.04 -23.32
CA LEU A 170 11.31 18.87 -22.60
C LEU A 170 10.50 20.14 -22.51
N THR A 171 9.18 19.98 -22.67
CA THR A 171 8.16 21.01 -22.56
C THR A 171 7.25 20.77 -21.36
N ARG A 172 6.40 21.73 -21.00
CA ARG A 172 5.39 21.55 -19.94
C ARG A 172 4.45 20.37 -20.23
N GLN A 173 4.21 20.03 -21.47
CA GLN A 173 3.35 18.91 -21.85
C GLN A 173 4.11 17.59 -21.74
N SER A 174 5.35 17.52 -22.25
CA SER A 174 6.12 16.27 -22.27
C SER A 174 6.62 15.80 -20.92
N ILE A 175 6.64 16.66 -19.87
CA ILE A 175 6.99 16.27 -18.51
C ILE A 175 5.83 15.64 -17.72
N LYS A 176 4.57 15.82 -18.19
CA LYS A 176 3.39 15.32 -17.46
C LYS A 176 3.47 13.82 -17.14
N PRO A 177 3.88 12.93 -18.06
CA PRO A 177 3.96 11.49 -17.79
C PRO A 177 4.91 11.11 -16.66
N ALA A 178 5.97 11.88 -16.44
CA ALA A 178 6.95 11.62 -15.37
C ALA A 178 6.48 12.09 -13.99
N PHE A 179 5.40 12.87 -13.90
CA PHE A 179 4.95 13.47 -12.65
C PHE A 179 4.62 12.43 -11.57
N ALA A 180 3.95 11.33 -11.95
CA ALA A 180 3.60 10.27 -11.02
C ALA A 180 4.82 9.64 -10.36
N SER A 181 5.96 9.50 -11.06
CA SER A 181 7.21 8.97 -10.51
C SER A 181 7.78 9.85 -9.38
N LEU A 182 7.48 11.15 -9.38
CA LEU A 182 7.93 12.08 -8.33
C LEU A 182 7.07 12.01 -7.07
N THR A 183 5.96 11.26 -7.09
CA THR A 183 5.01 11.13 -5.97
C THR A 183 5.18 9.84 -5.18
N ILE A 184 6.04 8.94 -5.66
CA ILE A 184 6.22 7.61 -5.08
C ILE A 184 7.08 7.66 -3.83
N GLY A 185 6.75 6.82 -2.84
CA GLY A 185 7.49 6.61 -1.60
C GLY A 185 7.88 5.14 -1.41
N SER A 186 8.77 4.88 -0.46
CA SER A 186 9.18 3.54 -0.04
C SER A 186 8.47 3.12 1.25
N GLY A 187 8.36 1.82 1.50
CA GLY A 187 7.76 1.28 2.71
C GLY A 187 7.75 -0.24 2.73
N SER A 188 7.47 -0.82 3.89
CA SER A 188 7.26 -2.26 4.05
C SER A 188 6.08 -2.54 4.96
N CYS A 189 5.22 -3.49 4.58
CA CYS A 189 4.06 -3.87 5.38
C CYS A 189 3.74 -5.36 5.21
N ALA A 190 3.45 -6.02 6.33
CA ALA A 190 3.00 -7.41 6.39
C ALA A 190 1.63 -7.49 7.07
N TRP A 191 0.75 -8.32 6.52
CA TRP A 191 -0.50 -8.75 7.13
C TRP A 191 -0.43 -10.21 7.50
N LEU A 192 -0.81 -10.53 8.72
CA LEU A 192 -1.01 -11.89 9.20
C LEU A 192 -2.50 -12.19 9.19
N LEU A 193 -2.90 -13.15 8.37
CA LEU A 193 -4.26 -13.66 8.34
C LEU A 193 -4.30 -15.05 9.02
N GLY A 194 -5.42 -15.38 9.66
CA GLY A 194 -5.59 -16.65 10.33
C GLY A 194 -7.02 -17.15 10.37
N ASP A 195 -7.15 -18.45 10.64
CA ASP A 195 -8.43 -19.10 10.90
C ASP A 195 -9.10 -18.48 12.13
N ARG A 196 -10.26 -17.90 11.91
CA ARG A 196 -11.00 -17.16 12.93
C ARG A 196 -11.33 -18.04 14.13
N GLY A 197 -11.86 -19.23 13.91
CA GLY A 197 -12.27 -20.12 15.02
C GLY A 197 -11.08 -20.55 15.87
N TYR A 198 -9.95 -20.87 15.22
CA TYR A 198 -8.73 -21.27 15.91
C TYR A 198 -8.13 -20.14 16.76
N PHE A 199 -8.04 -18.93 16.25
CA PHE A 199 -7.43 -17.81 16.97
C PHE A 199 -8.40 -17.17 17.98
N GLU A 200 -9.70 -17.13 17.69
CA GLU A 200 -10.72 -16.64 18.62
C GLU A 200 -10.83 -17.51 19.88
N ALA A 201 -10.63 -18.84 19.74
CA ALA A 201 -10.56 -19.75 20.88
C ALA A 201 -9.37 -19.47 21.81
N LYS A 202 -8.25 -18.95 21.26
CA LYS A 202 -7.06 -18.55 22.03
C LYS A 202 -7.19 -17.15 22.64
N SER A 203 -7.88 -16.24 21.98
CA SER A 203 -8.06 -14.85 22.40
C SER A 203 -9.38 -14.29 21.86
N PRO A 204 -10.46 -14.32 22.65
CA PRO A 204 -11.78 -13.86 22.21
C PRO A 204 -11.78 -12.40 21.70
N GLY A 205 -12.45 -12.16 20.57
CA GLY A 205 -12.54 -10.85 19.92
C GLY A 205 -11.27 -10.40 19.22
N PHE A 206 -10.27 -11.28 19.05
CA PHE A 206 -9.00 -10.98 18.42
C PHE A 206 -9.09 -11.05 16.89
N GLY A 207 -8.53 -10.04 16.22
CA GLY A 207 -8.53 -9.87 14.77
C GLY A 207 -9.74 -9.15 14.23
N ALA A 208 -9.65 -8.66 12.99
CA ALA A 208 -10.80 -8.19 12.23
C ALA A 208 -11.32 -9.31 11.34
N ARG A 209 -12.64 -9.51 11.32
CA ARG A 209 -13.26 -10.45 10.41
C ARG A 209 -13.10 -9.97 8.97
N VAL A 210 -12.54 -10.80 8.10
CA VAL A 210 -12.53 -10.58 6.66
C VAL A 210 -13.85 -11.15 6.12
N CYS A 211 -14.75 -10.27 5.68
CA CYS A 211 -16.11 -10.66 5.29
C CYS A 211 -16.17 -11.16 3.84
N GLY A 212 -15.35 -10.59 2.98
CA GLY A 212 -15.27 -11.00 1.59
C GLY A 212 -14.44 -10.03 0.75
N ALA A 213 -14.27 -10.37 -0.51
CA ALA A 213 -13.54 -9.56 -1.47
C ALA A 213 -14.13 -9.70 -2.88
N VAL A 214 -13.92 -8.68 -3.70
CA VAL A 214 -14.26 -8.66 -5.13
C VAL A 214 -13.07 -8.18 -5.94
N ALA A 215 -13.03 -8.58 -7.21
CA ALA A 215 -12.03 -8.12 -8.16
C ALA A 215 -12.69 -7.69 -9.47
N VAL A 216 -12.21 -6.59 -10.05
CA VAL A 216 -12.62 -6.08 -11.36
C VAL A 216 -11.37 -5.80 -12.18
N ALA A 217 -11.33 -6.29 -13.42
CA ALA A 217 -10.25 -6.05 -14.37
C ALA A 217 -10.77 -5.29 -15.59
N ARG A 218 -10.20 -4.14 -15.88
CA ARG A 218 -10.46 -3.32 -17.07
C ARG A 218 -9.19 -3.17 -17.88
N THR A 219 -8.70 -4.28 -18.40
CA THR A 219 -7.39 -4.41 -19.04
C THR A 219 -7.26 -3.68 -20.37
N GLN A 220 -8.34 -3.19 -20.96
CA GLN A 220 -8.30 -2.25 -22.09
C GLN A 220 -7.55 -0.94 -21.74
N HIS A 221 -7.30 -0.67 -20.47
CA HIS A 221 -6.58 0.51 -19.97
C HIS A 221 -5.14 0.20 -19.53
N HIS A 222 -4.56 -0.95 -19.95
CA HIS A 222 -3.25 -1.40 -19.47
C HIS A 222 -2.08 -0.46 -19.83
N GLU A 223 -2.24 0.36 -20.88
CA GLU A 223 -1.22 1.29 -21.33
C GLU A 223 -1.18 2.63 -20.57
N LEU A 224 -2.21 2.94 -19.75
CA LEU A 224 -2.30 4.24 -19.06
C LEU A 224 -1.24 4.45 -17.99
N CYS A 225 -0.65 3.39 -17.46
CA CYS A 225 0.44 3.45 -16.50
C CYS A 225 1.34 2.23 -16.68
N GLN A 226 2.53 2.45 -17.19
CA GLN A 226 3.54 1.42 -17.44
C GLN A 226 4.87 1.83 -16.87
N SER A 227 5.56 0.93 -16.19
CA SER A 227 6.97 1.05 -15.89
C SER A 227 7.79 0.48 -17.06
N ASP A 228 9.12 0.56 -16.92
CA ASP A 228 10.05 0.05 -17.93
C ASP A 228 9.87 -1.46 -18.19
N THR A 229 10.26 -1.90 -19.38
CA THR A 229 10.23 -3.31 -19.76
C THR A 229 11.28 -4.09 -18.97
N ASP A 230 10.89 -5.30 -18.51
CA ASP A 230 11.81 -6.23 -17.86
C ASP A 230 12.78 -6.82 -18.91
N GLN A 231 13.91 -6.16 -19.09
CA GLN A 231 14.99 -6.63 -19.95
C GLN A 231 15.96 -7.45 -19.11
N ALA A 232 15.68 -8.73 -18.93
CA ALA A 232 16.54 -9.65 -18.20
C ALA A 232 18.00 -9.55 -18.67
N GLY A 233 18.88 -9.02 -17.82
CA GLY A 233 20.32 -8.90 -18.07
C GLY A 233 20.83 -7.58 -18.65
N SER A 234 19.98 -6.63 -19.03
CA SER A 234 20.38 -5.26 -19.35
C SER A 234 19.87 -4.36 -18.25
N GLY A 235 20.73 -3.71 -17.49
CA GLY A 235 20.41 -2.94 -16.28
C GLY A 235 19.11 -2.17 -16.37
N MET A 236 18.13 -2.58 -15.56
CA MET A 236 16.83 -1.90 -15.46
C MET A 236 17.03 -0.47 -14.97
N GLN A 237 16.70 0.50 -15.79
CA GLN A 237 16.46 1.86 -15.33
C GLN A 237 14.95 1.99 -15.14
N PRO A 238 14.46 2.05 -13.91
CA PRO A 238 13.03 2.17 -13.68
C PRO A 238 12.57 3.55 -14.15
N ILE A 239 11.81 3.57 -15.24
CA ILE A 239 11.12 4.73 -15.76
C ILE A 239 9.64 4.39 -15.78
N MET A 240 8.80 5.30 -15.30
CA MET A 240 7.36 5.14 -15.34
C MET A 240 6.73 6.22 -16.22
N ASN A 241 5.87 5.81 -17.13
CA ASN A 241 5.08 6.67 -17.99
C ASN A 241 3.62 6.55 -17.59
N THR A 242 2.96 7.67 -17.27
CA THR A 242 1.60 7.68 -16.75
C THR A 242 0.77 8.79 -17.38
N ASP A 243 -0.34 8.44 -18.04
CA ASP A 243 -1.41 9.38 -18.33
C ASP A 243 -2.30 9.55 -17.10
N SER A 244 -1.93 10.51 -16.25
CA SER A 244 -2.58 10.69 -14.94
C SER A 244 -4.04 11.14 -15.04
N GLU A 245 -4.44 11.84 -16.11
CA GLU A 245 -5.81 12.34 -16.29
C GLU A 245 -6.74 11.18 -16.69
N LEU A 246 -6.39 10.44 -17.75
CA LEU A 246 -7.17 9.27 -18.17
C LEU A 246 -7.12 8.14 -17.14
N LEU A 247 -5.98 7.96 -16.46
CA LEU A 247 -5.85 6.97 -15.39
C LEU A 247 -6.79 7.29 -14.22
N LEU A 248 -6.92 8.57 -13.84
CA LEU A 248 -7.85 8.98 -12.78
C LEU A 248 -9.30 8.65 -13.15
N GLU A 249 -9.74 9.03 -14.36
CA GLU A 249 -11.12 8.79 -14.81
C GLU A 249 -11.44 7.29 -14.91
N ALA A 250 -10.61 6.53 -15.61
CA ALA A 250 -10.78 5.09 -15.75
C ALA A 250 -10.67 4.36 -14.40
N GLY A 251 -9.78 4.83 -13.52
CA GLY A 251 -9.58 4.33 -12.18
C GLY A 251 -10.81 4.51 -11.29
N VAL A 252 -11.38 5.71 -11.27
CA VAL A 252 -12.59 6.00 -10.49
C VAL A 252 -13.79 5.18 -11.01
N ALA A 253 -13.95 5.06 -12.32
CA ALA A 253 -15.02 4.23 -12.90
C ALA A 253 -14.85 2.74 -12.57
N THR A 254 -13.60 2.23 -12.56
CA THR A 254 -13.29 0.86 -12.17
C THR A 254 -13.55 0.63 -10.67
N GLY A 255 -13.11 1.59 -9.84
CA GLY A 255 -13.35 1.55 -8.39
C GLY A 255 -14.84 1.57 -8.04
N LYS A 256 -15.64 2.40 -8.74
CA LYS A 256 -17.10 2.40 -8.55
C LYS A 256 -17.72 1.03 -8.86
N ALA A 257 -17.36 0.43 -9.97
CA ALA A 257 -17.88 -0.90 -10.33
C ALA A 257 -17.49 -1.95 -9.27
N ALA A 258 -16.24 -1.93 -8.79
CA ALA A 258 -15.78 -2.85 -7.75
C ALA A 258 -16.50 -2.60 -6.41
N PHE A 259 -16.73 -1.34 -6.04
CA PHE A 259 -17.44 -1.01 -4.79
C PHE A 259 -18.90 -1.47 -4.82
N ASP A 260 -19.62 -1.21 -5.92
CA ASP A 260 -20.99 -1.67 -6.08
C ASP A 260 -21.08 -3.22 -6.02
N MET A 261 -20.08 -3.92 -6.62
CA MET A 261 -19.98 -5.38 -6.51
C MET A 261 -19.67 -5.83 -5.07
N LEU A 262 -18.83 -5.12 -4.32
CA LEU A 262 -18.52 -5.44 -2.94
C LEU A 262 -19.75 -5.33 -2.05
N LEU A 263 -20.52 -4.24 -2.19
CA LEU A 263 -21.77 -4.05 -1.46
C LEU A 263 -22.78 -5.16 -1.74
N ALA A 264 -22.94 -5.52 -3.00
CA ALA A 264 -23.84 -6.61 -3.42
C ALA A 264 -23.38 -7.97 -2.86
N GLU A 265 -22.09 -8.29 -2.99
CA GLU A 265 -21.51 -9.56 -2.50
C GLU A 265 -21.68 -9.72 -0.99
N LEU A 266 -21.43 -8.65 -0.22
CA LEU A 266 -21.53 -8.66 1.23
C LEU A 266 -22.95 -8.43 1.75
N SER A 267 -23.89 -8.09 0.89
CA SER A 267 -25.23 -7.63 1.27
C SER A 267 -25.17 -6.43 2.23
N TRP A 268 -24.20 -5.54 2.01
CA TRP A 268 -24.05 -4.33 2.82
C TRP A 268 -24.72 -3.12 2.18
N GLN A 269 -25.29 -2.27 3.01
CA GLN A 269 -25.70 -0.93 2.57
C GLN A 269 -24.52 0.03 2.72
N ARG A 270 -24.43 1.01 1.83
CA ARG A 270 -23.39 2.05 1.89
C ARG A 270 -23.36 2.77 3.25
N THR A 271 -24.51 3.02 3.83
CA THR A 271 -24.68 3.67 5.14
C THR A 271 -24.18 2.84 6.33
N GLU A 272 -23.92 1.55 6.14
CA GLU A 272 -23.37 0.69 7.18
C GLU A 272 -21.83 0.75 7.22
N ILE A 273 -21.18 1.33 6.20
CA ILE A 273 -19.73 1.46 6.15
C ILE A 273 -19.33 2.68 6.95
N GLY A 274 -18.72 2.44 8.10
CA GLY A 274 -18.25 3.50 8.99
C GLY A 274 -16.81 3.95 8.74
N ALA A 275 -16.02 3.17 7.97
CA ALA A 275 -14.65 3.54 7.63
C ALA A 275 -14.24 3.02 6.24
N THR A 276 -13.36 3.76 5.59
CA THR A 276 -12.70 3.35 4.34
C THR A 276 -11.18 3.53 4.44
N VAL A 277 -10.44 2.76 3.66
CA VAL A 277 -9.02 2.99 3.41
C VAL A 277 -8.79 2.87 1.91
N CYS A 278 -8.56 4.00 1.25
CA CYS A 278 -8.26 4.05 -0.17
C CYS A 278 -6.80 3.70 -0.46
N HIS A 279 -6.52 3.24 -1.67
CA HIS A 279 -5.16 3.25 -2.18
C HIS A 279 -4.61 4.69 -2.23
N GLN A 280 -3.37 4.89 -1.78
CA GLN A 280 -2.77 6.19 -1.45
C GLN A 280 -2.09 6.83 -2.67
N VAL A 281 -2.86 7.35 -3.64
CA VAL A 281 -2.34 8.00 -4.86
C VAL A 281 -2.07 9.50 -4.64
N GLY A 282 -2.98 10.18 -3.94
CA GLY A 282 -2.93 11.62 -3.67
C GLY A 282 -4.32 12.22 -3.46
N SER A 283 -4.35 13.51 -3.12
CA SER A 283 -5.56 14.21 -2.67
C SER A 283 -6.70 14.25 -3.70
N ALA A 284 -6.36 14.49 -4.97
CA ALA A 284 -7.35 14.54 -6.05
C ALA A 284 -8.02 13.18 -6.29
N HIS A 285 -7.21 12.10 -6.32
CA HIS A 285 -7.72 10.74 -6.48
C HIS A 285 -8.61 10.34 -5.31
N ARG A 286 -8.14 10.55 -4.06
CA ARG A 286 -8.91 10.26 -2.85
C ARG A 286 -10.27 10.94 -2.86
N ARG A 287 -10.29 12.24 -3.06
CA ARG A 287 -11.54 13.02 -3.10
C ARG A 287 -12.47 12.53 -4.20
N ARG A 288 -11.98 12.41 -5.44
CA ARG A 288 -12.79 12.00 -6.59
C ARG A 288 -13.36 10.59 -6.43
N MET A 289 -12.56 9.66 -5.88
CA MET A 289 -13.02 8.30 -5.59
C MET A 289 -14.16 8.34 -4.57
N LEU A 290 -13.96 8.93 -3.40
CA LEU A 290 -14.96 8.95 -2.33
C LEU A 290 -16.25 9.69 -2.73
N GLU A 291 -16.15 10.82 -3.42
CA GLU A 291 -17.31 11.52 -4.01
C GLU A 291 -18.11 10.58 -4.94
N THR A 292 -17.42 9.87 -5.84
CA THR A 292 -18.07 8.97 -6.78
C THR A 292 -18.71 7.75 -6.11
N LEU A 293 -18.10 7.26 -5.02
CA LEU A 293 -18.66 6.19 -4.20
C LEU A 293 -19.77 6.67 -3.27
N GLY A 294 -19.96 7.98 -3.11
CA GLY A 294 -20.90 8.58 -2.15
C GLY A 294 -20.49 8.31 -0.70
N MET A 295 -19.16 8.28 -0.44
CA MET A 295 -18.60 8.10 0.90
C MET A 295 -18.07 9.46 1.42
N PRO A 296 -18.34 9.81 2.69
CA PRO A 296 -17.77 11.00 3.30
C PRO A 296 -16.23 10.90 3.38
N VAL A 297 -15.52 11.99 3.08
CA VAL A 297 -14.04 12.02 3.12
C VAL A 297 -13.51 11.73 4.51
N GLU A 298 -14.27 12.09 5.54
CA GLU A 298 -13.95 11.92 6.95
C GLU A 298 -13.93 10.43 7.38
N THR A 299 -14.61 9.56 6.63
CA THR A 299 -14.57 8.12 6.89
C THR A 299 -13.32 7.44 6.39
N ASP A 300 -12.51 8.14 5.57
CA ASP A 300 -11.32 7.58 4.93
C ASP A 300 -10.04 8.01 5.64
N PHE A 301 -9.24 7.03 6.05
CA PHE A 301 -7.93 7.28 6.62
C PHE A 301 -6.85 7.30 5.54
N ALA A 302 -6.02 8.33 5.53
CA ALA A 302 -4.99 8.53 4.52
C ALA A 302 -3.62 8.83 5.12
N THR A 303 -2.55 8.40 4.41
CA THR A 303 -1.16 8.60 4.80
C THR A 303 -0.30 9.19 3.67
N PHE A 304 -0.87 9.38 2.47
CA PHE A 304 -0.12 9.83 1.29
C PHE A 304 0.57 11.18 1.48
N GLU A 305 0.05 12.06 2.32
CA GLU A 305 0.65 13.37 2.58
C GLU A 305 2.09 13.26 3.11
N ARG A 306 2.37 12.23 3.92
CA ARG A 306 3.65 11.98 4.58
C ARG A 306 4.43 10.79 4.03
N LEU A 307 3.79 9.87 3.34
CA LEU A 307 4.43 8.65 2.84
C LEU A 307 4.53 8.61 1.32
N GLY A 308 3.78 9.46 0.61
CA GLY A 308 3.61 9.36 -0.82
C GLY A 308 2.82 8.11 -1.21
N ASN A 309 2.87 7.77 -2.49
CA ASN A 309 2.33 6.50 -2.98
C ASN A 309 3.38 5.39 -2.83
N THR A 310 3.21 4.52 -1.87
CA THR A 310 4.11 3.39 -1.60
C THR A 310 3.68 2.10 -2.30
N GLY A 311 3.09 2.20 -3.49
CA GLY A 311 2.78 1.05 -4.35
C GLY A 311 1.89 0.01 -3.66
N SER A 312 2.32 -1.26 -3.69
CA SER A 312 1.56 -2.39 -3.16
C SER A 312 1.30 -2.33 -1.65
N VAL A 313 2.16 -1.61 -0.90
CA VAL A 313 2.04 -1.46 0.55
C VAL A 313 1.31 -0.20 0.98
N ALA A 314 0.85 0.64 0.05
CA ALA A 314 0.25 1.93 0.35
C ALA A 314 -1.03 1.80 1.20
N LEU A 315 -2.02 1.06 0.73
CA LEU A 315 -3.26 0.78 1.47
C LEU A 315 -2.99 -0.06 2.74
N PRO A 316 -2.21 -1.16 2.66
CA PRO A 316 -1.89 -1.96 3.84
C PRO A 316 -1.23 -1.17 4.97
N THR A 317 -0.30 -0.28 4.64
CA THR A 317 0.37 0.60 5.61
C THR A 317 -0.59 1.65 6.17
N ALA A 318 -1.43 2.27 5.33
CA ALA A 318 -2.43 3.23 5.80
C ALA A 318 -3.37 2.58 6.84
N LEU A 319 -3.85 1.35 6.59
CA LEU A 319 -4.60 0.59 7.59
C LEU A 319 -3.80 0.40 8.88
N GLY A 320 -2.54 -0.04 8.80
CA GLY A 320 -1.68 -0.25 9.97
C GLY A 320 -1.43 1.02 10.77
N VAL A 321 -1.17 2.14 10.10
CA VAL A 321 -0.99 3.44 10.76
C VAL A 321 -2.28 3.90 11.41
N GLY A 322 -3.41 3.82 10.73
CA GLY A 322 -4.72 4.18 11.29
C GLY A 322 -5.08 3.35 12.52
N LEU A 323 -4.79 2.05 12.51
CA LEU A 323 -4.96 1.18 13.66
C LEU A 323 -4.07 1.59 14.84
N SER A 324 -2.79 1.91 14.58
CA SER A 324 -1.86 2.37 15.62
C SER A 324 -2.27 3.70 16.26
N GLN A 325 -3.04 4.51 15.53
CA GLN A 325 -3.59 5.80 15.98
C GLN A 325 -5.03 5.68 16.52
N SER A 326 -5.54 4.46 16.69
CA SER A 326 -6.91 4.21 17.18
C SER A 326 -8.02 4.88 16.36
N GLN A 327 -7.81 5.02 15.04
CA GLN A 327 -8.77 5.65 14.12
C GLN A 327 -9.99 4.76 13.84
N PHE A 328 -9.90 3.46 14.09
CA PHE A 328 -10.95 2.51 13.77
C PHE A 328 -11.54 1.89 15.05
N GLN A 329 -12.85 1.88 15.16
CA GLN A 329 -13.56 1.31 16.31
C GLN A 329 -13.95 -0.14 16.04
N ALA A 330 -13.90 -0.98 17.08
CA ALA A 330 -14.38 -2.36 17.01
C ALA A 330 -15.87 -2.40 16.62
N GLY A 331 -16.24 -3.38 15.79
CA GLY A 331 -17.59 -3.53 15.23
C GLY A 331 -17.86 -2.67 13.99
N THR A 332 -16.95 -1.76 13.61
CA THR A 332 -17.14 -0.94 12.41
C THR A 332 -16.93 -1.77 11.16
N LYS A 333 -17.91 -1.77 10.25
CA LYS A 333 -17.77 -2.28 8.89
C LYS A 333 -16.91 -1.32 8.07
N SER A 334 -15.89 -1.84 7.40
CA SER A 334 -14.95 -1.03 6.63
C SER A 334 -14.71 -1.61 5.24
N ALA A 335 -14.54 -0.73 4.27
CA ALA A 335 -14.15 -1.10 2.91
C ALA A 335 -12.70 -0.70 2.63
N LEU A 336 -11.88 -1.67 2.25
CA LEU A 336 -10.52 -1.50 1.77
C LEU A 336 -10.55 -1.37 0.25
N LEU A 337 -10.23 -0.18 -0.27
CA LEU A 337 -10.51 0.24 -1.65
C LEU A 337 -9.21 0.20 -2.47
N GLY A 338 -8.83 -0.99 -2.91
CA GLY A 338 -7.63 -1.20 -3.71
C GLY A 338 -7.86 -0.93 -5.19
N ILE A 339 -6.94 -0.18 -5.79
CA ILE A 339 -6.86 0.05 -7.23
C ILE A 339 -5.39 0.06 -7.66
N GLY A 340 -5.12 -0.41 -8.86
CA GLY A 340 -3.76 -0.49 -9.41
C GLY A 340 -3.74 -0.45 -10.91
N SER A 341 -2.54 -0.25 -11.45
CA SER A 341 -2.29 -0.27 -12.89
C SER A 341 -2.79 -1.57 -13.52
N GLY A 342 -3.20 -1.48 -14.79
CA GLY A 342 -3.66 -2.66 -15.49
C GLY A 342 -4.96 -2.52 -16.29
N LEU A 343 -6.01 -1.77 -15.97
CA LEU A 343 -6.45 -1.35 -14.66
C LEU A 343 -7.12 -2.49 -13.89
N ASN A 344 -6.73 -2.67 -12.65
CA ASN A 344 -7.37 -3.63 -11.77
C ASN A 344 -7.89 -2.96 -10.49
N SER A 345 -8.92 -3.53 -9.90
CA SER A 345 -9.38 -3.17 -8.55
C SER A 345 -9.61 -4.44 -7.75
N VAL A 346 -9.14 -4.44 -6.52
CA VAL A 346 -9.46 -5.47 -5.52
C VAL A 346 -9.98 -4.74 -4.30
N MET A 347 -11.23 -5.00 -3.94
CA MET A 347 -11.83 -4.42 -2.75
C MET A 347 -12.19 -5.51 -1.75
N MET A 348 -11.99 -5.21 -0.47
CA MET A 348 -12.22 -6.15 0.62
C MET A 348 -13.08 -5.49 1.69
N GLY A 349 -14.09 -6.20 2.16
CA GLY A 349 -14.90 -5.81 3.31
C GLY A 349 -14.37 -6.47 4.57
N ILE A 350 -14.13 -5.68 5.60
CA ILE A 350 -13.73 -6.16 6.93
C ILE A 350 -14.66 -5.57 8.00
N GLU A 351 -14.81 -6.30 9.09
CA GLU A 351 -15.45 -5.83 10.31
C GLU A 351 -14.39 -5.78 11.40
N PHE A 352 -14.11 -4.58 11.90
CA PHE A 352 -13.04 -4.38 12.87
C PHE A 352 -13.32 -5.11 14.18
N GLY A 353 -12.35 -5.87 14.63
CA GLY A 353 -12.20 -6.35 15.99
C GLY A 353 -10.92 -5.80 16.60
N LYS A 354 -10.31 -6.53 17.51
CA LYS A 354 -9.04 -6.16 18.13
C LYS A 354 -7.88 -6.61 17.25
N ILE A 355 -7.48 -5.79 16.27
CA ILE A 355 -6.31 -6.05 15.44
C ILE A 355 -5.05 -5.59 16.17
N ALA A 356 -4.04 -6.46 16.23
CA ALA A 356 -2.75 -6.11 16.78
C ALA A 356 -1.90 -5.37 15.73
N VAL A 357 -1.17 -4.34 16.16
CA VAL A 357 -0.29 -3.57 15.27
C VAL A 357 1.06 -3.34 15.91
N ARG A 358 2.12 -3.49 15.13
CA ARG A 358 3.46 -3.10 15.52
C ARG A 358 4.20 -2.42 14.37
N GLY A 359 4.30 -1.10 14.43
CA GLY A 359 4.98 -0.28 13.43
C GLY A 359 6.23 0.41 13.98
N VAL A 360 7.06 0.90 13.04
CA VAL A 360 8.20 1.79 13.33
C VAL A 360 8.24 2.90 12.28
N GLY A 361 8.51 4.13 12.72
CA GLY A 361 8.92 5.25 11.87
C GLY A 361 7.93 6.41 11.71
N ILE A 362 6.71 6.32 12.24
CA ILE A 362 5.85 7.51 12.41
C ILE A 362 5.63 7.70 13.90
N GLU A 363 6.33 8.66 14.50
CA GLU A 363 5.92 9.18 15.80
C GLU A 363 4.59 9.90 15.59
N VAL A 364 3.61 9.58 16.44
CA VAL A 364 2.34 10.30 16.53
C VAL A 364 2.68 11.71 16.99
N ILE A 365 2.77 12.66 16.05
CA ILE A 365 2.63 14.05 16.44
C ILE A 365 1.11 14.22 16.62
N SER A 366 0.66 14.10 17.88
CA SER A 366 -0.61 14.70 18.27
C SER A 366 -0.53 16.16 17.82
N ASP A 367 -1.52 16.65 17.09
CA ASP A 367 -1.69 18.09 16.89
C ASP A 367 -1.85 18.70 18.28
N GLY A 368 -0.72 18.97 18.92
CA GLY A 368 -0.64 19.71 20.16
C GLY A 368 -0.96 21.15 19.82
N THR A 369 -2.14 21.58 20.17
CA THR A 369 -2.35 22.94 20.64
C THR A 369 -1.44 23.11 21.85
N ASP A 370 -0.21 23.52 21.59
CA ASP A 370 0.72 23.98 22.63
C ASP A 370 0.30 25.40 23.01
N ASP A 371 -0.64 25.48 23.95
CA ASP A 371 -0.90 26.71 24.70
C ASP A 371 0.33 26.93 25.58
N GLY A 372 1.19 27.79 25.07
CA GLY A 372 2.37 28.24 25.79
C GLY A 372 2.04 28.79 27.20
N GLN A 373 2.58 28.14 28.23
CA GLN A 373 2.86 28.77 29.50
C GLN A 373 4.31 28.49 29.89
N ILE A 374 5.15 29.43 29.50
CA ILE A 374 6.45 29.66 30.18
C ILE A 374 6.11 30.30 31.52
N GLN A 375 6.44 29.68 32.62
CA GLN A 375 6.58 30.33 33.93
C GLN A 375 7.93 29.95 34.57
N PRO A 376 8.43 30.77 35.49
CA PRO A 376 9.70 31.51 35.37
C PRO A 376 10.91 30.72 35.92
#